data_a50e0aece98466109653a60ca9eb1ae7
#
_entry.id   a50e0aece98466109653a60ca9eb1ae7
#
_cell.length_a   1.000
_cell.length_b   1.000
_cell.length_c   1.000
_cell.angle_alpha   90.00
_cell.angle_beta   90.00
_cell.angle_gamma   90.00
#
_symmetry.space_group_name_H-M   'P 1'
#
loop_
_entity.id
_entity.type
_entity.pdbx_description
1 polymer ?
#
loop_
_entity_poly.entity_id
_entity_poly.type
_entity_poly.pdbx_seq_one_letter_code
_entity_poly.pdbx_strand_id
1 'polypeptide(L)'
;QALPPVDPNLNGKDKNGVEPNQPADKDNKVNPNDPKANDPKANDPKANDPKASDPKANDPTANTTQQKLQIPEKSLQEGKVDFLNGAWNAGGGIQDKTTGKPMRLSYNFDDKGKGQVTLQRGDGVKCVGDVNANVSGGGLTISNKNVASCSDGTTYQLPEINCKPNSASADCNG
;
A
#
# COMPACT_ATOMS: atom_id res chain seq x y z
N GLN A 1 -4.20 51.45 -7.92
CA GLN A 1 -3.68 51.08 -9.24
C GLN A 1 -4.44 49.88 -9.75
N ALA A 2 -5.19 50.07 -10.83
CA ALA A 2 -6.07 49.08 -11.42
C ALA A 2 -5.29 48.10 -12.31
N LEU A 3 -5.69 46.82 -12.24
CA LEU A 3 -5.20 45.76 -13.13
C LEU A 3 -5.85 45.88 -14.52
N PRO A 4 -5.14 45.59 -15.60
CA PRO A 4 -5.69 45.66 -16.96
C PRO A 4 -6.57 44.43 -17.26
N PRO A 5 -7.55 44.58 -18.17
CA PRO A 5 -8.48 43.54 -18.53
C PRO A 5 -7.86 42.49 -19.47
N VAL A 6 -8.21 41.23 -19.28
CA VAL A 6 -7.89 40.11 -20.15
C VAL A 6 -8.93 39.99 -21.27
N ASP A 7 -8.45 40.00 -22.49
CA ASP A 7 -9.25 39.80 -23.71
C ASP A 7 -9.73 38.37 -23.86
N PRO A 8 -11.02 38.14 -24.11
CA PRO A 8 -11.54 36.85 -24.50
C PRO A 8 -11.78 36.81 -26.01
N ASN A 9 -10.81 36.45 -26.80
CA ASN A 9 -11.09 35.92 -28.13
C ASN A 9 -9.81 35.49 -28.86
N LEU A 10 -9.56 34.22 -28.99
CA LEU A 10 -8.86 33.64 -30.13
C LEU A 10 -9.47 32.28 -30.44
N ASN A 11 -10.50 32.40 -31.26
CA ASN A 11 -11.09 31.34 -32.03
C ASN A 11 -10.22 31.08 -33.25
N GLY A 12 -9.47 29.99 -33.26
CA GLY A 12 -8.67 29.56 -34.42
C GLY A 12 -9.18 28.19 -34.88
N LYS A 13 -10.14 28.23 -35.80
CA LYS A 13 -10.49 27.10 -36.65
C LYS A 13 -9.35 26.87 -37.63
N ASP A 14 -8.82 25.68 -37.70
CA ASP A 14 -8.24 25.14 -38.91
C ASP A 14 -8.80 23.77 -39.23
N LYS A 15 -9.58 23.79 -40.29
CA LYS A 15 -10.12 22.68 -41.06
C LYS A 15 -9.01 22.14 -41.98
N ASN A 16 -8.82 20.82 -41.93
CA ASN A 16 -8.45 19.93 -43.04
C ASN A 16 -8.36 18.54 -42.40
N GLY A 17 -9.20 17.63 -42.61
CA GLY A 17 -9.99 17.19 -43.77
C GLY A 17 -9.13 16.30 -44.64
N VAL A 18 -8.94 15.02 -44.26
CA VAL A 18 -8.80 13.89 -45.17
C VAL A 18 -9.12 12.57 -44.43
N GLU A 19 -10.27 12.08 -44.64
CA GLU A 19 -10.62 10.66 -44.77
C GLU A 19 -10.75 10.43 -46.30
N PRO A 20 -10.81 9.27 -46.86
CA PRO A 20 -10.76 7.88 -46.40
C PRO A 20 -9.87 6.99 -47.31
N ASN A 21 -9.63 5.75 -46.93
CA ASN A 21 -9.65 4.63 -47.87
C ASN A 21 -9.57 3.27 -47.16
N GLN A 22 -10.73 2.65 -47.15
CA GLN A 22 -10.87 1.21 -47.07
C GLN A 22 -10.91 0.69 -48.50
N PRO A 23 -10.29 -0.44 -48.82
CA PRO A 23 -10.91 -1.44 -49.64
C PRO A 23 -10.72 -2.84 -49.02
N ALA A 24 -11.88 -3.50 -48.71
CA ALA A 24 -12.47 -4.52 -49.54
C ALA A 24 -11.69 -5.86 -49.60
N ASP A 25 -12.29 -6.82 -48.97
CA ASP A 25 -12.38 -8.25 -49.26
C ASP A 25 -11.62 -8.77 -50.48
N LYS A 26 -10.86 -9.82 -50.28
CA LYS A 26 -10.78 -10.91 -51.26
C LYS A 26 -10.56 -12.26 -50.57
N ASP A 27 -11.55 -13.09 -50.71
CA ASP A 27 -11.57 -14.53 -50.66
C ASP A 27 -10.21 -15.17 -50.96
N ASN A 28 -9.78 -16.07 -50.12
CA ASN A 28 -8.84 -17.08 -50.56
C ASN A 28 -9.25 -18.48 -50.07
N LYS A 29 -9.73 -19.18 -51.08
CA LYS A 29 -10.08 -20.56 -51.21
C LYS A 29 -9.25 -21.53 -50.36
N VAL A 30 -9.98 -22.35 -49.65
CA VAL A 30 -9.60 -23.65 -49.10
C VAL A 30 -9.01 -24.55 -50.21
N ASN A 31 -7.79 -24.99 -49.99
CA ASN A 31 -7.18 -26.01 -50.82
C ASN A 31 -7.27 -27.37 -50.09
N PRO A 32 -7.98 -28.35 -50.62
CA PRO A 32 -8.08 -29.67 -50.01
C PRO A 32 -7.01 -30.60 -50.61
N ASN A 33 -5.86 -30.64 -49.97
CA ASN A 33 -4.91 -31.74 -50.13
C ASN A 33 -3.98 -31.80 -48.94
N ASP A 34 -4.45 -32.47 -47.93
CA ASP A 34 -3.67 -32.85 -46.78
C ASP A 34 -3.13 -34.28 -46.97
N PRO A 35 -1.86 -34.49 -47.13
CA PRO A 35 -1.33 -35.83 -47.02
C PRO A 35 -1.16 -36.22 -45.58
N LYS A 36 -1.82 -37.28 -45.18
CA LYS A 36 -1.65 -38.01 -43.94
C LYS A 36 -0.20 -38.13 -43.57
N ALA A 37 0.24 -37.33 -42.65
CA ALA A 37 1.53 -37.53 -41.98
C ALA A 37 1.31 -38.55 -40.85
N ASN A 38 2.03 -39.65 -40.93
CA ASN A 38 2.10 -40.67 -39.91
C ASN A 38 2.68 -40.07 -38.61
N ASP A 39 1.92 -40.19 -37.54
CA ASP A 39 2.38 -39.94 -36.19
C ASP A 39 3.51 -40.92 -35.83
N PRO A 40 4.73 -40.49 -35.60
CA PRO A 40 5.69 -41.32 -34.88
C PRO A 40 5.33 -41.25 -33.41
N LYS A 41 4.98 -42.38 -32.85
CA LYS A 41 4.80 -42.68 -31.46
C LYS A 41 6.09 -42.21 -30.71
N ALA A 42 6.06 -40.98 -30.22
CA ALA A 42 7.08 -40.49 -29.35
C ALA A 42 6.93 -41.18 -28.00
N ASN A 43 7.91 -41.97 -27.62
CA ASN A 43 8.06 -42.49 -26.27
C ASN A 43 8.29 -41.31 -25.36
N ASP A 44 7.32 -41.08 -24.46
CA ASP A 44 7.47 -40.18 -23.34
C ASP A 44 8.65 -40.64 -22.47
N PRO A 45 9.73 -39.90 -22.41
CA PRO A 45 10.68 -40.08 -21.32
C PRO A 45 9.99 -39.60 -20.05
N LYS A 46 9.74 -40.53 -19.14
CA LYS A 46 9.28 -40.30 -17.78
C LYS A 46 10.25 -39.29 -17.17
N ALA A 47 9.88 -38.00 -17.28
CA ALA A 47 10.55 -36.92 -16.59
C ALA A 47 10.28 -37.16 -15.11
N ASN A 48 11.36 -37.55 -14.42
CA ASN A 48 11.38 -37.47 -12.96
C ASN A 48 11.20 -35.97 -12.62
N ASP A 49 9.99 -35.59 -12.24
CA ASP A 49 9.76 -34.32 -11.58
C ASP A 49 10.72 -34.22 -10.39
N PRO A 50 11.69 -33.32 -10.40
CA PRO A 50 12.31 -32.95 -9.16
C PRO A 50 11.19 -32.32 -8.34
N LYS A 51 10.81 -33.04 -7.28
CA LYS A 51 9.95 -32.51 -6.21
C LYS A 51 10.51 -31.15 -5.83
N ALA A 52 10.00 -30.12 -6.46
CA ALA A 52 10.22 -28.77 -6.04
C ALA A 52 9.67 -28.72 -4.62
N SER A 53 10.59 -28.73 -3.67
CA SER A 53 10.29 -28.36 -2.31
C SER A 53 9.82 -26.92 -2.41
N ASP A 54 8.52 -26.70 -2.39
CA ASP A 54 7.98 -25.40 -2.13
C ASP A 54 8.73 -24.85 -0.92
N PRO A 55 9.43 -23.72 -1.04
CA PRO A 55 9.83 -23.01 0.14
C PRO A 55 8.51 -22.70 0.83
N LYS A 56 8.25 -23.44 1.91
CA LYS A 56 7.19 -23.17 2.83
C LYS A 56 7.32 -21.69 3.12
N ALA A 57 6.55 -20.87 2.39
CA ALA A 57 6.34 -19.51 2.76
C ALA A 57 5.91 -19.63 4.20
N ASN A 58 6.77 -19.21 5.10
CA ASN A 58 6.39 -18.94 6.45
C ASN A 58 5.35 -17.83 6.29
N ASP A 59 4.12 -18.28 6.08
CA ASP A 59 2.96 -17.48 6.43
C ASP A 59 3.26 -17.06 7.87
N PRO A 60 3.55 -15.79 8.13
CA PRO A 60 3.46 -15.31 9.48
C PRO A 60 1.97 -15.41 9.78
N THR A 61 1.54 -16.62 10.17
CA THR A 61 0.33 -16.78 10.96
C THR A 61 0.59 -15.83 12.11
N ALA A 62 0.14 -14.61 11.89
CA ALA A 62 0.13 -13.59 12.88
C ALA A 62 -0.56 -14.22 14.05
N ASN A 63 0.25 -14.72 14.95
CA ASN A 63 -0.16 -14.99 16.31
C ASN A 63 -0.50 -13.61 16.83
N THR A 64 -1.71 -13.16 16.50
CA THR A 64 -2.29 -11.89 16.92
C THR A 64 -2.69 -12.03 18.38
N THR A 65 -1.72 -12.39 19.20
CA THR A 65 -1.71 -11.92 20.55
C THR A 65 -1.49 -10.43 20.40
N GLN A 66 -2.54 -9.64 20.56
CA GLN A 66 -2.46 -8.20 20.63
C GLN A 66 -1.52 -7.88 21.80
N GLN A 67 -0.23 -7.79 21.50
CA GLN A 67 0.75 -7.34 22.47
C GLN A 67 0.41 -5.89 22.74
N LYS A 68 -0.07 -5.63 23.93
CA LYS A 68 -0.28 -4.27 24.40
C LYS A 68 1.08 -3.58 24.42
N LEU A 69 1.16 -2.40 23.85
CA LEU A 69 2.38 -1.61 23.86
C LEU A 69 2.77 -1.34 25.32
N GLN A 70 3.98 -1.72 25.69
CA GLN A 70 4.58 -1.37 26.96
C GLN A 70 5.78 -0.47 26.70
N ILE A 71 5.86 0.64 27.39
CA ILE A 71 6.98 1.57 27.30
C ILE A 71 7.89 1.29 28.50
N PRO A 72 9.09 0.70 28.31
CA PRO A 72 10.00 0.43 29.41
C PRO A 72 10.50 1.73 30.03
N GLU A 73 10.52 1.82 31.36
CA GLU A 73 11.04 3.00 32.07
C GLU A 73 12.48 3.32 31.70
N LYS A 74 13.30 2.31 31.48
CA LYS A 74 14.67 2.47 31.02
C LYS A 74 14.74 3.18 29.66
N SER A 75 13.86 2.80 28.73
CA SER A 75 13.78 3.43 27.41
C SER A 75 13.33 4.89 27.52
N LEU A 76 12.44 5.21 28.46
CA LEU A 76 12.05 6.60 28.75
C LEU A 76 13.23 7.44 29.27
N GLN A 77 14.05 6.87 30.13
CA GLN A 77 15.22 7.55 30.70
C GLN A 77 16.34 7.74 29.67
N GLU A 78 16.56 6.75 28.83
CA GLU A 78 17.61 6.74 27.82
C GLU A 78 17.20 7.40 26.50
N GLY A 79 15.92 7.72 26.31
CA GLY A 79 15.38 8.26 25.06
C GLY A 79 15.43 7.26 23.90
N LYS A 80 15.43 5.97 24.20
CA LYS A 80 15.52 4.90 23.20
C LYS A 80 14.13 4.39 22.79
N VAL A 81 14.00 4.02 21.54
CA VAL A 81 12.75 3.51 20.93
C VAL A 81 12.88 2.10 20.37
N ASP A 82 13.95 1.39 20.69
CA ASP A 82 14.26 0.04 20.24
C ASP A 82 13.16 -0.99 20.59
N PHE A 83 12.41 -0.75 21.67
CA PHE A 83 11.26 -1.57 22.06
C PHE A 83 10.11 -1.55 21.05
N LEU A 84 10.09 -0.57 20.13
CA LEU A 84 9.09 -0.47 19.07
C LEU A 84 9.44 -1.30 17.83
N ASN A 85 10.67 -1.81 17.73
CA ASN A 85 11.08 -2.57 16.54
C ASN A 85 10.07 -3.69 16.22
N GLY A 86 9.57 -3.69 14.97
CA GLY A 86 8.61 -4.66 14.50
C GLY A 86 7.25 -4.08 14.11
N ALA A 87 6.27 -4.98 13.96
CA ALA A 87 4.93 -4.65 13.51
C ALA A 87 3.97 -4.44 14.69
N TRP A 88 3.20 -3.36 14.61
CA TRP A 88 2.20 -2.97 15.61
C TRP A 88 0.87 -2.66 14.95
N ASN A 89 -0.21 -3.07 15.58
CA ASN A 89 -1.55 -2.69 15.15
C ASN A 89 -2.16 -1.74 16.16
N ALA A 90 -2.71 -0.64 15.68
CA ALA A 90 -3.50 0.22 16.55
C ALA A 90 -4.77 -0.51 17.01
N GLY A 91 -5.15 -0.28 18.24
CA GLY A 91 -6.37 -0.85 18.83
C GLY A 91 -7.62 -0.54 17.98
N GLY A 92 -8.68 -1.31 18.18
CA GLY A 92 -9.94 -1.11 17.48
C GLY A 92 -10.64 0.20 17.84
N GLY A 93 -11.61 0.60 17.01
CA GLY A 93 -12.43 1.78 17.28
C GLY A 93 -12.00 3.05 16.56
N ILE A 94 -10.97 2.97 15.71
CA ILE A 94 -10.56 4.11 14.87
C ILE A 94 -11.58 4.25 13.73
N GLN A 95 -12.09 5.46 13.55
CA GLN A 95 -13.04 5.79 12.50
C GLN A 95 -12.57 7.01 11.70
N ASP A 96 -12.88 6.99 10.43
CA ASP A 96 -12.70 8.14 9.55
C ASP A 96 -13.63 9.26 9.98
N LYS A 97 -13.09 10.43 10.29
CA LYS A 97 -13.87 11.60 10.75
C LYS A 97 -14.88 12.09 9.71
N THR A 98 -14.60 11.86 8.44
CA THR A 98 -15.45 12.34 7.34
C THR A 98 -16.57 11.36 7.01
N THR A 99 -16.26 10.07 7.02
CA THR A 99 -17.21 9.03 6.57
C THR A 99 -17.81 8.22 7.71
N GLY A 100 -17.23 8.28 8.92
CA GLY A 100 -17.59 7.44 10.06
C GLY A 100 -17.29 5.96 9.90
N LYS A 101 -16.64 5.58 8.79
CA LYS A 101 -16.30 4.19 8.52
C LYS A 101 -15.10 3.73 9.35
N PRO A 102 -15.06 2.45 9.75
CA PRO A 102 -13.94 1.92 10.51
C PRO A 102 -12.66 1.94 9.69
N MET A 103 -11.56 2.22 10.36
CA MET A 103 -10.21 2.21 9.80
C MET A 103 -9.30 1.29 10.62
N ARG A 104 -8.29 0.72 9.95
CA ARG A 104 -7.25 -0.07 10.59
C ARG A 104 -5.91 0.59 10.32
N LEU A 105 -5.13 0.79 11.38
CA LEU A 105 -3.77 1.29 11.28
C LEU A 105 -2.79 0.21 11.72
N SER A 106 -1.79 -0.01 10.89
CA SER A 106 -0.67 -0.91 11.18
C SER A 106 0.63 -0.13 11.04
N TYR A 107 1.51 -0.26 12.01
CA TYR A 107 2.81 0.40 12.03
C TYR A 107 3.90 -0.66 11.91
N ASN A 108 4.98 -0.32 11.25
CA ASN A 108 6.20 -1.12 11.22
C ASN A 108 7.39 -0.20 11.48
N PHE A 109 8.09 -0.42 12.58
CA PHE A 109 9.22 0.40 13.00
C PHE A 109 10.54 -0.37 12.95
N ASP A 110 11.63 0.35 12.68
CA ASP A 110 12.99 -0.12 12.92
C ASP A 110 13.44 0.16 14.38
N ASP A 111 14.64 -0.27 14.73
CA ASP A 111 15.27 -0.07 16.03
C ASP A 111 15.54 1.41 16.39
N LYS A 112 15.45 2.29 15.40
CA LYS A 112 15.66 3.74 15.54
C LYS A 112 14.37 4.54 15.60
N GLY A 113 13.23 3.85 15.58
CA GLY A 113 11.91 4.47 15.61
C GLY A 113 11.46 5.06 14.28
N LYS A 114 12.17 4.81 13.19
CA LYS A 114 11.70 5.15 11.85
C LYS A 114 10.83 4.02 11.33
N GLY A 115 9.75 4.37 10.64
CA GLY A 115 8.87 3.33 10.15
C GLY A 115 7.85 3.83 9.15
N GLN A 116 6.93 2.95 8.86
CA GLN A 116 5.79 3.22 8.00
C GLN A 116 4.50 2.88 8.72
N VAL A 117 3.48 3.66 8.44
CA VAL A 117 2.11 3.34 8.81
C VAL A 117 1.33 2.97 7.56
N THR A 118 0.58 1.90 7.66
CA THR A 118 -0.41 1.51 6.66
C THR A 118 -1.79 1.72 7.26
N LEU A 119 -2.57 2.59 6.66
CA LEU A 119 -3.95 2.83 6.99
C LEU A 119 -4.82 2.12 5.97
N GLN A 120 -5.73 1.29 6.44
CA GLN A 120 -6.74 0.64 5.59
C GLN A 120 -8.11 1.21 5.93
N ARG A 121 -8.73 1.85 4.95
CA ARG A 121 -10.08 2.41 5.05
C ARG A 121 -11.13 1.30 4.88
N GLY A 122 -12.33 1.54 5.39
CA GLY A 122 -13.46 0.61 5.28
C GLY A 122 -13.97 0.35 3.86
N ASP A 123 -13.56 1.17 2.89
CA ASP A 123 -13.81 0.99 1.44
C ASP A 123 -12.72 0.19 0.73
N GLY A 124 -11.72 -0.31 1.47
CA GLY A 124 -10.60 -1.10 0.93
C GLY A 124 -9.41 -0.29 0.45
N VAL A 125 -9.48 1.04 0.43
CA VAL A 125 -8.36 1.91 0.07
C VAL A 125 -7.26 1.79 1.12
N LYS A 126 -6.02 1.63 0.67
CA LYS A 126 -4.83 1.59 1.51
C LYS A 126 -4.03 2.86 1.33
N CYS A 127 -3.64 3.48 2.44
CA CYS A 127 -2.76 4.63 2.46
C CYS A 127 -1.49 4.29 3.22
N VAL A 128 -0.34 4.72 2.72
CA VAL A 128 0.96 4.49 3.33
C VAL A 128 1.64 5.83 3.59
N GLY A 129 2.19 5.97 4.77
CA GLY A 129 2.93 7.17 5.17
C GLY A 129 4.14 6.84 6.02
N ASP A 130 5.14 7.72 6.01
CA ASP A 130 6.33 7.58 6.83
C ASP A 130 6.09 8.18 8.20
N VAL A 131 6.52 7.47 9.22
CA VAL A 131 6.39 7.86 10.63
C VAL A 131 7.74 7.84 11.33
N ASN A 132 7.82 8.62 12.38
CA ASN A 132 8.99 8.64 13.26
C ASN A 132 8.52 8.63 14.71
N ALA A 133 9.02 7.67 15.47
CA ALA A 133 8.78 7.55 16.89
C ALA A 133 9.91 8.19 17.67
N ASN A 134 9.58 8.92 18.73
CA ASN A 134 10.54 9.56 19.62
C ASN A 134 10.05 9.47 21.06
N VAL A 135 10.97 9.21 21.96
CA VAL A 135 10.72 9.24 23.40
C VAL A 135 11.20 10.57 23.97
N SER A 136 10.31 11.34 24.55
CA SER A 136 10.64 12.58 25.24
C SER A 136 9.57 12.92 26.29
N GLY A 137 9.98 13.66 27.35
CA GLY A 137 9.04 14.12 28.37
C GLY A 137 8.30 13.02 29.12
N GLY A 138 8.90 11.81 29.23
CA GLY A 138 8.28 10.67 29.91
C GLY A 138 7.20 9.97 29.10
N GLY A 139 7.15 10.16 27.79
CA GLY A 139 6.22 9.53 26.87
C GLY A 139 6.82 9.20 25.52
N LEU A 140 6.06 8.53 24.69
CA LEU A 140 6.36 8.19 23.31
C LEU A 140 5.48 9.03 22.39
N THR A 141 6.10 9.69 21.42
CA THR A 141 5.38 10.41 20.35
C THR A 141 5.68 9.76 19.02
N ILE A 142 4.64 9.46 18.25
CA ILE A 142 4.74 9.00 16.87
C ILE A 142 4.24 10.13 15.98
N SER A 143 5.15 10.72 15.22
CA SER A 143 4.87 11.84 14.32
C SER A 143 4.96 11.41 12.86
N ASN A 144 4.24 12.12 12.00
CA ASN A 144 4.26 11.90 10.56
C ASN A 144 5.12 12.98 9.90
N LYS A 145 5.95 12.60 8.94
CA LYS A 145 6.71 13.57 8.17
C LYS A 145 5.87 14.23 7.08
N ASN A 146 5.00 13.46 6.47
CA ASN A 146 4.20 13.86 5.32
C ASN A 146 2.80 13.25 5.41
N VAL A 147 1.92 13.68 4.54
CA VAL A 147 0.63 13.02 4.35
C VAL A 147 0.82 11.60 3.81
N ALA A 148 -0.04 10.67 4.18
CA ALA A 148 -0.04 9.34 3.60
C ALA A 148 -0.57 9.36 2.17
N SER A 149 0.06 8.60 1.28
CA SER A 149 -0.38 8.41 -0.11
C SER A 149 -1.29 7.19 -0.20
N CYS A 150 -2.43 7.36 -0.84
CA CYS A 150 -3.45 6.31 -0.94
C CYS A 150 -3.47 5.65 -2.32
N SER A 151 -3.92 4.40 -2.36
CA SER A 151 -4.00 3.60 -3.59
C SER A 151 -4.98 4.13 -4.64
N ASP A 152 -5.90 5.00 -4.24
CA ASP A 152 -6.84 5.70 -5.12
C ASP A 152 -6.30 7.06 -5.63
N GLY A 153 -5.03 7.38 -5.35
CA GLY A 153 -4.39 8.64 -5.73
C GLY A 153 -4.70 9.80 -4.79
N THR A 154 -5.50 9.59 -3.75
CA THR A 154 -5.76 10.59 -2.72
C THR A 154 -4.65 10.62 -1.66
N THR A 155 -4.68 11.62 -0.80
CA THR A 155 -3.79 11.71 0.36
C THR A 155 -4.60 11.72 1.65
N TYR A 156 -3.99 11.26 2.73
CA TYR A 156 -4.61 11.23 4.05
C TYR A 156 -3.70 11.85 5.11
N GLN A 157 -4.25 12.80 5.86
CA GLN A 157 -3.53 13.40 6.99
C GLN A 157 -3.62 12.46 8.19
N LEU A 158 -2.48 11.91 8.57
CA LEU A 158 -2.39 11.04 9.73
C LEU A 158 -2.32 11.87 11.02
N PRO A 159 -2.95 11.43 12.12
CA PRO A 159 -2.81 12.08 13.41
C PRO A 159 -1.42 11.84 14.00
N GLU A 160 -0.93 12.76 14.79
CA GLU A 160 0.20 12.52 15.69
C GLU A 160 -0.29 11.72 16.89
N ILE A 161 0.42 10.64 17.22
CA ILE A 161 0.05 9.77 18.34
C ILE A 161 0.96 10.06 19.53
N ASN A 162 0.35 10.33 20.67
CA ASN A 162 1.05 10.53 21.94
C ASN A 162 0.69 9.42 22.92
N CYS A 163 1.69 8.69 23.38
CA CYS A 163 1.53 7.57 24.32
C CYS A 163 2.19 7.89 25.65
N LYS A 164 1.48 7.62 26.73
CA LYS A 164 2.00 7.69 28.09
C LYS A 164 2.07 6.28 28.69
N PRO A 165 3.12 5.98 29.47
CA PRO A 165 3.18 4.71 30.18
C PRO A 165 2.06 4.60 31.21
N ASN A 166 1.46 3.43 31.29
CA ASN A 166 0.51 3.04 32.30
C ASN A 166 0.96 1.71 32.91
N SER A 167 0.51 1.38 34.11
CA SER A 167 0.94 0.19 34.87
C SER A 167 0.86 -1.15 34.13
N ALA A 168 -0.02 -1.28 33.13
CA ALA A 168 -0.23 -2.52 32.37
C ALA A 168 -0.02 -2.34 30.86
N SER A 169 0.05 -1.11 30.35
CA SER A 169 0.16 -0.82 28.92
C SER A 169 0.45 0.66 28.70
N ALA A 170 0.64 1.08 27.45
CA ALA A 170 0.70 2.50 27.12
C ALA A 170 -0.70 3.00 26.71
N ASP A 171 -1.07 4.17 27.23
CA ASP A 171 -2.27 4.89 26.81
C ASP A 171 -1.90 5.85 25.68
N CYS A 172 -2.44 5.61 24.48
CA CYS A 172 -2.13 6.36 23.29
C CYS A 172 -3.36 7.15 22.82
N ASN A 173 -3.13 8.42 22.48
CA ASN A 173 -4.13 9.33 21.92
C ASN A 173 -3.58 9.97 20.64
N GLY A 174 -4.46 10.19 19.65
CA GLY A 174 -4.14 10.81 18.39
C GLY A 174 -5.26 11.72 17.87
#